data_8907b8db47207fff3bbcc62a1479f928
#
_entry.id   8907b8db47207fff3bbcc62a1479f928
#
_cell.length_a   1.000
_cell.length_b   1.000
_cell.length_c   1.000
_cell.angle_alpha   90.00
_cell.angle_beta   90.00
_cell.angle_gamma   90.00
#
_symmetry.space_group_name_H-M   'P 1'
#
loop_
_entity.id
_entity.type
_entity.pdbx_description
1 polymer ?
#
loop_
_entity_poly.entity_id
_entity_poly.type
_entity_poly.pdbx_seq_one_letter_code
_entity_poly.pdbx_strand_id
1 'polypeptide(L)'
;VMRNSLYVVPDLDKVSGGPKTRITLFKKVFRKNGNDVFEKATKKNALFKKKNIAYVESGSNRINLIDIPSLFFLRLRSKKTIVFIRDIYIELFPEEYKTFRGKITYYSNKLSNFYLTLIATSMVFPTKEMGAVFFEKNKFFPQRPFTDLPPGTHDITPNRTLPNFSKKLGILYLGSLGYKNSGYQNFIDFAVKHKDEYNFFILSGDKDLKEKVTATHINLNKVPRNAIPQFIAENNIAYAFHTRPRNMYDDLTFPIKVFDFLSFQLPFFSEKHVPLKNLLGNDYPLFASFDNNEEIFHKIESIKLLEYQELLLLLKEIALNNTYDKRYKKLLEQ
;
A
#
# COMPACT_ATOMS: atom_id res chain seq x y z
N VAL A 1 0.13 17.81 -22.65
CA VAL A 1 1.04 16.85 -21.99
C VAL A 1 2.13 17.68 -21.32
N MET A 2 2.09 17.79 -19.99
CA MET A 2 3.14 18.51 -19.23
C MET A 2 4.43 17.67 -19.23
N ARG A 3 5.24 17.81 -20.27
CA ARG A 3 6.62 17.29 -20.31
C ARG A 3 7.48 18.24 -19.48
N ASN A 4 7.73 17.96 -18.26
CA ASN A 4 8.75 18.56 -17.39
C ASN A 4 8.43 18.37 -15.91
N SER A 5 8.02 17.17 -15.54
CA SER A 5 7.87 16.79 -14.13
C SER A 5 9.03 15.92 -13.71
N LEU A 6 9.39 16.02 -12.44
CA LEU A 6 10.44 15.23 -11.81
C LEU A 6 9.88 14.44 -10.67
N TYR A 7 10.16 13.13 -10.64
CA TYR A 7 9.88 12.27 -9.50
C TYR A 7 11.17 12.01 -8.72
N VAL A 8 11.21 12.47 -7.49
CA VAL A 8 12.33 12.23 -6.56
C VAL A 8 11.94 11.09 -5.62
N VAL A 9 12.69 10.01 -5.67
CA VAL A 9 12.46 8.83 -4.85
C VAL A 9 13.63 8.60 -3.88
N PRO A 10 13.40 7.91 -2.76
CA PRO A 10 14.45 7.54 -1.83
C PRO A 10 15.38 6.47 -2.45
N ASP A 11 16.45 6.16 -1.74
CA ASP A 11 17.32 5.03 -2.07
C ASP A 11 16.53 3.71 -1.97
N LEU A 12 16.21 3.11 -3.12
CA LEU A 12 15.37 1.91 -3.20
C LEU A 12 16.04 0.66 -2.60
N ASP A 13 17.35 0.66 -2.43
CA ASP A 13 18.07 -0.43 -1.75
C ASP A 13 17.80 -0.43 -0.25
N LYS A 14 17.41 0.74 0.30
CA LYS A 14 17.06 0.91 1.72
C LYS A 14 15.56 0.82 1.99
N VAL A 15 14.76 0.61 0.96
CA VAL A 15 13.29 0.52 1.06
C VAL A 15 12.86 -0.89 0.70
N SER A 16 12.00 -1.49 1.51
CA SER A 16 11.49 -2.86 1.32
C SER A 16 9.95 -2.90 1.35
N GLY A 17 9.39 -4.03 0.96
CA GLY A 17 7.96 -4.31 1.06
C GLY A 17 7.07 -3.39 0.19
N GLY A 18 5.89 -3.08 0.71
CA GLY A 18 4.89 -2.26 0.04
C GLY A 18 5.39 -0.92 -0.49
N PRO A 19 6.14 -0.13 0.29
CA PRO A 19 6.70 1.14 -0.17
C PRO A 19 7.58 1.00 -1.42
N LYS A 20 8.45 0.00 -1.47
CA LYS A 20 9.29 -0.28 -2.66
C LYS A 20 8.42 -0.60 -3.87
N THR A 21 7.40 -1.41 -3.68
CA THR A 21 6.44 -1.77 -4.72
C THR A 21 5.73 -0.53 -5.28
N ARG A 22 5.15 0.32 -4.41
CA ARG A 22 4.49 1.55 -4.81
C ARG A 22 5.41 2.44 -5.63
N ILE A 23 6.60 2.73 -5.11
CA ILE A 23 7.58 3.60 -5.79
C ILE A 23 7.96 3.00 -7.15
N THR A 24 8.23 1.70 -7.23
CA THR A 24 8.62 1.02 -8.47
C THR A 24 7.52 1.13 -9.54
N LEU A 25 6.28 0.92 -9.16
CA LEU A 25 5.14 0.99 -10.08
C LEU A 25 4.86 2.44 -10.52
N PHE A 26 4.88 3.39 -9.60
CA PHE A 26 4.65 4.79 -9.93
C PHE A 26 5.77 5.37 -10.80
N LYS A 27 7.02 4.94 -10.56
CA LYS A 27 8.19 5.26 -11.39
C LYS A 27 8.00 4.85 -12.85
N LYS A 28 7.41 3.67 -13.11
CA LYS A 28 7.07 3.22 -14.47
C LYS A 28 6.12 4.21 -15.17
N VAL A 29 5.10 4.69 -14.45
CA VAL A 29 4.12 5.64 -14.99
C VAL A 29 4.78 7.00 -15.31
N PHE A 30 5.62 7.53 -14.43
CA PHE A 30 6.37 8.77 -14.71
C PHE A 30 7.23 8.63 -15.98
N ARG A 31 8.00 7.55 -16.11
CA ARG A 31 8.83 7.27 -17.28
C ARG A 31 8.01 7.10 -18.56
N LYS A 32 6.91 6.34 -18.51
CA LYS A 32 5.98 6.17 -19.63
C LYS A 32 5.45 7.51 -20.17
N ASN A 33 5.27 8.50 -19.28
CA ASN A 33 4.82 9.84 -19.63
C ASN A 33 5.98 10.81 -19.98
N GLY A 34 7.19 10.30 -20.18
CA GLY A 34 8.35 11.09 -20.62
C GLY A 34 8.93 12.00 -19.53
N ASN A 35 8.71 11.69 -18.25
CA ASN A 35 9.22 12.46 -17.13
C ASN A 35 10.49 11.85 -16.55
N ASP A 36 11.31 12.70 -15.97
CA ASP A 36 12.54 12.30 -15.30
C ASP A 36 12.22 11.64 -13.93
N VAL A 37 13.01 10.62 -13.58
CA VAL A 37 12.93 9.96 -12.28
C VAL A 37 14.32 9.91 -11.66
N PHE A 38 14.45 10.42 -10.43
CA PHE A 38 15.69 10.42 -9.67
C PHE A 38 15.57 9.54 -8.44
N GLU A 39 16.48 8.57 -8.33
CA GLU A 39 16.51 7.59 -7.26
C GLU A 39 17.29 8.07 -6.03
N LYS A 40 17.98 9.19 -6.14
CA LYS A 40 18.66 9.89 -5.05
C LYS A 40 18.59 11.39 -5.33
N ALA A 41 18.20 12.19 -4.37
CA ALA A 41 18.14 13.64 -4.50
C ALA A 41 19.50 14.28 -4.87
N THR A 42 20.58 13.55 -4.68
CA THR A 42 21.99 13.95 -4.89
C THR A 42 22.48 13.91 -6.34
N LYS A 43 21.70 13.43 -7.32
CA LYS A 43 22.11 13.49 -8.73
C LYS A 43 21.99 14.92 -9.27
N LYS A 44 23.11 15.65 -9.24
CA LYS A 44 23.23 17.10 -9.47
C LYS A 44 22.57 17.60 -10.77
N ASN A 45 22.63 16.86 -11.86
CA ASN A 45 22.15 17.34 -13.18
C ASN A 45 20.65 17.58 -13.29
N ALA A 46 19.86 16.93 -12.42
CA ALA A 46 18.42 17.11 -12.38
C ALA A 46 17.96 18.40 -11.71
N LEU A 47 18.77 18.88 -10.78
CA LEU A 47 18.43 20.01 -9.93
C LEU A 47 18.54 21.34 -10.70
N PHE A 48 19.33 21.37 -11.76
CA PHE A 48 19.58 22.60 -12.50
C PHE A 48 18.52 22.94 -13.55
N LYS A 49 17.72 22.00 -14.00
CA LYS A 49 16.65 22.24 -14.97
C LYS A 49 15.38 22.74 -14.27
N LYS A 50 14.77 23.81 -14.79
CA LYS A 50 13.46 24.27 -14.33
C LYS A 50 12.42 23.17 -14.55
N LYS A 51 11.57 22.92 -13.55
CA LYS A 51 10.49 21.95 -13.59
C LYS A 51 9.14 22.61 -13.36
N ASN A 52 8.10 22.08 -14.00
CA ASN A 52 6.75 22.49 -13.66
C ASN A 52 6.34 21.87 -12.31
N ILE A 53 6.56 20.56 -12.17
CA ILE A 53 6.24 19.83 -10.95
C ILE A 53 7.45 19.02 -10.52
N ALA A 54 7.84 19.13 -9.26
CA ALA A 54 8.69 18.20 -8.56
C ALA A 54 7.85 17.41 -7.56
N TYR A 55 7.77 16.11 -7.72
CA TYR A 55 7.10 15.21 -6.77
C TYR A 55 8.15 14.47 -5.97
N VAL A 56 8.14 14.69 -4.67
CA VAL A 56 9.10 14.12 -3.72
C VAL A 56 8.41 13.08 -2.86
N GLU A 57 8.84 11.83 -2.94
CA GLU A 57 8.34 10.75 -2.11
C GLU A 57 9.37 10.38 -1.06
N SER A 58 9.02 10.52 0.20
CA SER A 58 9.85 10.11 1.32
C SER A 58 9.83 8.59 1.49
N GLY A 59 10.98 7.97 1.62
CA GLY A 59 11.11 6.51 1.88
C GLY A 59 10.94 6.14 3.34
N SER A 60 11.38 7.01 4.19
CA SER A 60 11.12 7.08 5.63
C SER A 60 10.99 8.55 5.95
N ASN A 61 10.35 8.91 7.02
CA ASN A 61 10.17 10.32 7.38
C ASN A 61 11.50 11.05 7.68
N ARG A 62 12.62 10.33 7.69
CA ARG A 62 13.95 10.89 7.93
C ARG A 62 14.63 11.26 6.61
N ILE A 63 15.03 12.54 6.49
CA ILE A 63 15.84 13.05 5.38
C ILE A 63 17.32 12.93 5.77
N ASN A 64 18.17 12.52 4.80
CA ASN A 64 19.62 12.62 4.99
C ASN A 64 20.03 14.08 4.94
N LEU A 65 20.99 14.48 5.77
CA LEU A 65 21.51 15.87 5.82
C LEU A 65 22.04 16.34 4.46
N ILE A 66 22.61 15.44 3.66
CA ILE A 66 23.13 15.70 2.30
C ILE A 66 21.99 16.05 1.33
N ASP A 67 20.77 15.57 1.56
CA ASP A 67 19.62 15.82 0.67
C ASP A 67 18.96 17.19 0.93
N ILE A 68 19.21 17.82 2.07
CA ILE A 68 18.62 19.10 2.46
C ILE A 68 18.91 20.20 1.43
N PRO A 69 20.19 20.50 1.08
CA PRO A 69 20.49 21.52 0.05
C PRO A 69 19.88 21.17 -1.31
N SER A 70 19.92 19.88 -1.68
CA SER A 70 19.40 19.41 -2.96
C SER A 70 17.89 19.60 -3.10
N LEU A 71 17.13 19.29 -2.06
CA LEU A 71 15.68 19.49 -2.01
C LEU A 71 15.31 20.98 -1.99
N PHE A 72 16.10 21.81 -1.30
CA PHE A 72 15.94 23.27 -1.32
C PHE A 72 16.14 23.83 -2.73
N PHE A 73 17.22 23.46 -3.42
CA PHE A 73 17.47 23.85 -4.82
C PHE A 73 16.33 23.36 -5.72
N LEU A 74 15.86 22.14 -5.55
CA LEU A 74 14.72 21.61 -6.30
C LEU A 74 13.48 22.50 -6.12
N ARG A 75 13.20 22.95 -4.89
CA ARG A 75 12.09 23.87 -4.61
C ARG A 75 12.23 25.18 -5.36
N LEU A 76 13.43 25.77 -5.42
CA LEU A 76 13.69 27.02 -6.14
C LEU A 76 13.55 26.87 -7.67
N ARG A 77 13.78 25.67 -8.20
CA ARG A 77 13.73 25.37 -9.65
C ARG A 77 12.38 24.78 -10.10
N SER A 78 11.46 24.54 -9.20
CA SER A 78 10.15 23.96 -9.49
C SER A 78 9.03 24.98 -9.27
N LYS A 79 8.09 25.06 -10.20
CA LYS A 79 6.88 25.90 -10.00
C LYS A 79 6.05 25.35 -8.85
N LYS A 80 5.85 24.03 -8.84
CA LYS A 80 5.18 23.29 -7.75
C LYS A 80 6.11 22.22 -7.21
N THR A 81 6.19 22.11 -5.89
CA THR A 81 6.86 21.00 -5.18
C THR A 81 5.82 20.28 -4.35
N ILE A 82 5.47 19.08 -4.77
CA ILE A 82 4.48 18.23 -4.09
C ILE A 82 5.24 17.20 -3.29
N VAL A 83 4.94 17.10 -1.99
CA VAL A 83 5.61 16.15 -1.09
C VAL A 83 4.63 15.10 -0.61
N PHE A 84 5.00 13.83 -0.76
CA PHE A 84 4.25 12.71 -0.21
C PHE A 84 4.79 12.31 1.15
N ILE A 85 3.94 12.36 2.17
CA ILE A 85 4.19 11.80 3.50
C ILE A 85 3.49 10.45 3.57
N ARG A 86 4.30 9.40 3.68
CA ARG A 86 3.81 8.03 3.63
C ARG A 86 3.13 7.57 4.90
N ASP A 87 3.68 7.96 6.04
CA ASP A 87 3.19 7.58 7.36
C ASP A 87 3.41 8.69 8.38
N ILE A 88 2.65 8.64 9.45
CA ILE A 88 2.68 9.59 10.56
C ILE A 88 2.85 8.85 11.89
N TYR A 89 3.64 7.78 11.90
CA TYR A 89 3.80 6.90 13.05
C TYR A 89 4.28 7.65 14.31
N ILE A 90 5.22 8.57 14.16
CA ILE A 90 5.71 9.40 15.26
C ILE A 90 4.63 10.36 15.82
N GLU A 91 3.70 10.80 15.01
CA GLU A 91 2.58 11.64 15.41
C GLU A 91 1.51 10.86 16.20
N LEU A 92 1.31 9.58 15.84
CA LEU A 92 0.30 8.72 16.46
C LEU A 92 0.78 8.05 17.74
N PHE A 93 2.05 7.66 17.79
CA PHE A 93 2.61 6.83 18.87
C PHE A 93 3.88 7.46 19.46
N PRO A 94 3.85 8.73 19.93
CA PRO A 94 5.02 9.39 20.52
C PRO A 94 5.55 8.67 21.76
N GLU A 95 4.69 7.91 22.44
CA GLU A 95 5.04 7.13 23.62
C GLU A 95 6.01 5.97 23.34
N GLU A 96 6.06 5.47 22.11
CA GLU A 96 7.01 4.42 21.71
C GLU A 96 8.46 4.94 21.63
N TYR A 97 8.67 6.27 21.67
CA TYR A 97 9.96 6.95 21.52
C TYR A 97 10.55 7.49 22.83
N LYS A 98 10.18 6.94 24.00
CA LYS A 98 10.63 7.44 25.32
C LYS A 98 12.10 7.18 25.63
N THR A 99 12.71 6.16 25.04
CA THR A 99 14.14 5.87 25.22
C THR A 99 15.01 6.98 24.62
N PHE A 100 16.26 7.12 25.07
CA PHE A 100 17.19 8.13 24.53
C PHE A 100 17.32 8.02 22.98
N ARG A 101 17.54 6.81 22.47
CA ARG A 101 17.59 6.57 21.02
C ARG A 101 16.25 6.84 20.34
N GLY A 102 15.15 6.48 20.99
CA GLY A 102 13.79 6.79 20.53
C GLY A 102 13.57 8.29 20.38
N LYS A 103 13.96 9.09 21.37
CA LYS A 103 13.87 10.56 21.33
C LYS A 103 14.66 11.16 20.16
N ILE A 104 15.89 10.69 19.92
CA ILE A 104 16.69 11.13 18.76
C ILE A 104 15.94 10.82 17.46
N THR A 105 15.39 9.63 17.31
CA THR A 105 14.59 9.23 16.15
C THR A 105 13.36 10.12 16.00
N TYR A 106 12.61 10.34 17.06
CA TYR A 106 11.43 11.20 17.08
C TYR A 106 11.74 12.62 16.59
N TYR A 107 12.71 13.29 17.23
CA TYR A 107 13.06 14.67 16.86
C TYR A 107 13.68 14.77 15.47
N SER A 108 14.49 13.80 15.04
CA SER A 108 15.03 13.75 13.67
C SER A 108 13.92 13.63 12.62
N ASN A 109 12.92 12.81 12.88
CA ASN A 109 11.77 12.66 12.00
C ASN A 109 10.88 13.91 12.03
N LYS A 110 10.65 14.52 13.20
CA LYS A 110 9.93 15.80 13.33
C LYS A 110 10.59 16.91 12.53
N LEU A 111 11.90 17.04 12.65
CA LEU A 111 12.68 18.04 11.90
C LEU A 111 12.61 17.76 10.39
N SER A 112 12.69 16.51 9.99
CA SER A 112 12.52 16.12 8.59
C SER A 112 11.13 16.45 8.04
N ASN A 113 10.08 16.14 8.80
CA ASN A 113 8.69 16.48 8.44
C ASN A 113 8.48 17.99 8.36
N PHE A 114 9.04 18.76 9.30
CA PHE A 114 9.02 20.23 9.25
C PHE A 114 9.69 20.74 7.97
N TYR A 115 10.89 20.27 7.67
CA TYR A 115 11.62 20.69 6.47
C TYR A 115 10.89 20.31 5.17
N LEU A 116 10.34 19.09 5.09
CA LEU A 116 9.54 18.66 3.94
C LEU A 116 8.31 19.54 3.76
N THR A 117 7.65 19.93 4.85
CA THR A 117 6.52 20.84 4.82
C THR A 117 6.93 22.26 4.38
N LEU A 118 8.12 22.71 4.83
CA LEU A 118 8.65 24.03 4.46
C LEU A 118 8.89 24.15 2.96
N ILE A 119 9.49 23.13 2.32
CA ILE A 119 9.77 23.16 0.87
C ILE A 119 8.56 22.81 0.02
N ALA A 120 7.52 22.20 0.58
CA ALA A 120 6.32 21.84 -0.17
C ALA A 120 5.50 23.08 -0.59
N THR A 121 4.93 23.06 -1.79
CA THR A 121 3.80 23.94 -2.17
C THR A 121 2.48 23.32 -1.84
N SER A 122 2.38 21.98 -1.94
CA SER A 122 1.27 21.16 -1.53
C SER A 122 1.77 19.80 -1.05
N MET A 123 0.95 19.12 -0.27
CA MET A 123 1.29 17.82 0.29
C MET A 123 0.27 16.77 -0.11
N VAL A 124 0.72 15.52 -0.19
CA VAL A 124 -0.15 14.38 -0.44
C VAL A 124 0.11 13.27 0.57
N PHE A 125 -0.94 12.58 0.94
CA PHE A 125 -0.94 11.53 1.95
C PHE A 125 -1.64 10.27 1.39
N PRO A 126 -1.49 9.10 2.00
CA PRO A 126 -2.29 7.93 1.64
C PRO A 126 -3.80 8.18 1.69
N THR A 127 -4.27 8.94 2.70
CA THR A 127 -5.67 9.34 2.89
C THR A 127 -5.74 10.82 3.29
N LYS A 128 -6.91 11.46 3.08
CA LYS A 128 -7.15 12.83 3.57
C LYS A 128 -7.13 12.89 5.11
N GLU A 129 -7.66 11.86 5.75
CA GLU A 129 -7.71 11.73 7.20
C GLU A 129 -6.30 11.74 7.79
N MET A 130 -5.35 11.03 7.18
CA MET A 130 -3.94 11.07 7.60
C MET A 130 -3.37 12.49 7.48
N GLY A 131 -3.67 13.21 6.40
CA GLY A 131 -3.24 14.60 6.22
C GLY A 131 -3.81 15.53 7.29
N ALA A 132 -5.09 15.38 7.62
CA ALA A 132 -5.74 16.14 8.67
C ALA A 132 -5.09 15.90 10.04
N VAL A 133 -4.88 14.65 10.42
CA VAL A 133 -4.20 14.28 11.66
C VAL A 133 -2.75 14.79 11.69
N PHE A 134 -2.03 14.71 10.56
CA PHE A 134 -0.67 15.24 10.47
C PHE A 134 -0.61 16.73 10.82
N PHE A 135 -1.46 17.56 10.23
CA PHE A 135 -1.47 18.99 10.49
C PHE A 135 -2.04 19.34 11.86
N GLU A 136 -3.01 18.59 12.36
CA GLU A 136 -3.53 18.75 13.73
C GLU A 136 -2.41 18.51 14.77
N LYS A 137 -1.60 17.49 14.60
CA LYS A 137 -0.49 17.16 15.51
C LYS A 137 0.75 18.06 15.32
N ASN A 138 0.81 18.82 14.22
CA ASN A 138 1.94 19.65 13.83
C ASN A 138 1.47 21.12 13.57
N LYS A 139 0.74 21.71 14.49
CA LYS A 139 0.17 23.08 14.35
C LYS A 139 1.20 24.18 14.06
N PHE A 140 2.46 23.97 14.48
CA PHE A 140 3.57 24.93 14.25
C PHE A 140 4.26 24.76 12.89
N PHE A 141 3.89 23.73 12.10
CA PHE A 141 4.42 23.58 10.76
C PHE A 141 3.72 24.53 9.78
N PRO A 142 4.37 24.94 8.69
CA PRO A 142 3.70 25.67 7.64
C PRO A 142 2.47 24.92 7.16
N GLN A 143 1.30 25.54 7.26
CA GLN A 143 0.08 24.92 6.76
C GLN A 143 0.11 24.90 5.23
N ARG A 144 -0.08 23.74 4.62
CA ARG A 144 -0.06 23.54 3.17
C ARG A 144 -1.38 22.92 2.69
N PRO A 145 -1.84 23.28 1.50
CA PRO A 145 -2.90 22.52 0.85
C PRO A 145 -2.51 21.06 0.75
N PHE A 146 -3.44 20.16 1.05
CA PHE A 146 -3.17 18.72 0.97
C PHE A 146 -4.35 17.93 0.40
N THR A 147 -4.04 16.75 -0.14
CA THR A 147 -5.01 15.79 -0.62
C THR A 147 -4.49 14.36 -0.41
N ASP A 148 -5.32 13.38 -0.79
CA ASP A 148 -4.95 11.98 -0.77
C ASP A 148 -4.30 11.55 -2.10
N LEU A 149 -3.34 10.65 -2.00
CA LEU A 149 -2.74 9.93 -3.12
C LEU A 149 -2.50 8.47 -2.71
N PRO A 150 -3.56 7.66 -2.62
CA PRO A 150 -3.44 6.24 -2.24
C PRO A 150 -2.64 5.45 -3.28
N PRO A 151 -2.23 4.21 -2.98
CA PRO A 151 -1.67 3.31 -3.99
C PRO A 151 -2.61 3.14 -5.18
N GLY A 152 -2.09 2.61 -6.27
CA GLY A 152 -2.86 2.30 -7.46
C GLY A 152 -2.80 0.81 -7.80
N THR A 153 -3.74 0.39 -8.63
CA THR A 153 -3.69 -0.91 -9.30
C THR A 153 -2.75 -0.87 -10.51
N HIS A 154 -2.24 -2.02 -10.90
CA HIS A 154 -1.31 -2.18 -12.02
C HIS A 154 -1.54 -3.54 -12.67
N ASP A 155 -1.21 -3.66 -13.95
CA ASP A 155 -1.26 -4.92 -14.71
C ASP A 155 -2.53 -5.72 -14.39
N ILE A 156 -3.71 -5.04 -14.51
CA ILE A 156 -5.01 -5.63 -14.17
C ILE A 156 -5.23 -6.85 -15.04
N THR A 157 -5.52 -7.98 -14.41
CA THR A 157 -5.81 -9.24 -15.10
C THR A 157 -7.04 -9.05 -16.00
N PRO A 158 -6.92 -9.15 -17.33
CA PRO A 158 -8.04 -8.80 -18.22
C PRO A 158 -9.23 -9.74 -18.07
N ASN A 159 -8.97 -11.04 -17.98
CA ASN A 159 -9.99 -12.08 -17.82
C ASN A 159 -9.50 -13.06 -16.74
N ARG A 160 -10.04 -12.95 -15.56
CA ARG A 160 -9.76 -13.91 -14.51
C ARG A 160 -10.53 -15.19 -14.76
N THR A 161 -9.84 -16.33 -14.71
CA THR A 161 -10.49 -17.65 -14.71
C THR A 161 -11.33 -17.79 -13.45
N LEU A 162 -12.60 -18.16 -13.59
CA LEU A 162 -13.48 -18.45 -12.47
C LEU A 162 -12.98 -19.69 -11.70
N PRO A 163 -13.03 -19.67 -10.36
CA PRO A 163 -12.74 -20.86 -9.60
C PRO A 163 -13.76 -21.96 -9.86
N ASN A 164 -13.33 -23.19 -9.78
CA ASN A 164 -14.22 -24.36 -9.89
C ASN A 164 -14.82 -24.67 -8.52
N PHE A 165 -16.07 -24.29 -8.30
CA PHE A 165 -16.81 -24.50 -7.05
C PHE A 165 -17.13 -25.99 -6.76
N SER A 166 -16.95 -26.89 -7.75
CA SER A 166 -17.09 -28.35 -7.51
C SER A 166 -15.82 -28.99 -6.92
N LYS A 167 -14.75 -28.19 -6.76
CA LYS A 167 -13.49 -28.63 -6.14
C LYS A 167 -13.21 -27.80 -4.90
N LYS A 168 -12.33 -28.29 -4.02
CA LYS A 168 -11.82 -27.48 -2.92
C LYS A 168 -11.32 -26.13 -3.42
N LEU A 169 -11.85 -25.07 -2.85
CA LEU A 169 -11.42 -23.71 -3.15
C LEU A 169 -10.07 -23.42 -2.44
N GLY A 170 -9.24 -22.61 -3.09
CA GLY A 170 -8.03 -22.08 -2.50
C GLY A 170 -8.28 -20.77 -1.77
N ILE A 171 -7.63 -20.58 -0.62
CA ILE A 171 -7.61 -19.34 0.14
C ILE A 171 -6.16 -18.87 0.29
N LEU A 172 -5.91 -17.61 -0.04
CA LEU A 172 -4.57 -17.02 -0.14
C LEU A 172 -4.29 -16.01 0.96
N TYR A 173 -3.14 -16.13 1.61
CA TYR A 173 -2.49 -15.03 2.31
C TYR A 173 -1.31 -14.51 1.47
N LEU A 174 -1.25 -13.19 1.26
CA LEU A 174 -0.18 -12.54 0.51
C LEU A 174 0.56 -11.52 1.37
N GLY A 175 1.88 -11.62 1.48
CA GLY A 175 2.75 -10.63 2.09
C GLY A 175 3.61 -11.14 3.23
N SER A 176 4.36 -10.25 3.88
CA SER A 176 5.24 -10.60 5.00
C SER A 176 4.46 -10.96 6.26
N LEU A 177 4.94 -11.99 6.97
CA LEU A 177 4.47 -12.38 8.29
C LEU A 177 5.21 -11.64 9.40
N GLY A 178 6.38 -11.04 9.08
CA GLY A 178 7.24 -10.34 10.05
C GLY A 178 6.73 -8.98 10.49
N TYR A 179 5.67 -8.45 9.87
CA TYR A 179 5.08 -7.19 10.29
C TYR A 179 4.22 -7.38 11.56
N LYS A 180 4.49 -6.56 12.59
CA LYS A 180 3.86 -6.66 13.93
C LYS A 180 2.33 -6.80 13.90
N ASN A 181 1.66 -6.06 13.01
CA ASN A 181 0.21 -6.04 12.87
C ASN A 181 -0.26 -6.77 11.59
N SER A 182 0.46 -7.80 11.14
CA SER A 182 0.08 -8.54 9.93
C SER A 182 -1.20 -9.34 10.11
N GLY A 183 -1.49 -9.77 11.33
CA GLY A 183 -2.62 -10.64 11.66
C GLY A 183 -2.54 -12.03 11.02
N TYR A 184 -1.36 -12.45 10.56
CA TYR A 184 -1.22 -13.75 9.86
C TYR A 184 -1.65 -14.94 10.70
N GLN A 185 -1.60 -14.83 12.04
CA GLN A 185 -2.07 -15.90 12.94
C GLN A 185 -3.55 -16.18 12.71
N ASN A 186 -4.38 -15.17 12.49
CA ASN A 186 -5.81 -15.35 12.17
C ASN A 186 -6.02 -16.20 10.91
N PHE A 187 -5.12 -16.04 9.90
CA PHE A 187 -5.16 -16.90 8.72
C PHE A 187 -4.79 -18.35 9.05
N ILE A 188 -3.76 -18.56 9.89
CA ILE A 188 -3.34 -19.90 10.30
C ILE A 188 -4.45 -20.58 11.12
N ASP A 189 -5.06 -19.86 12.06
CA ASP A 189 -6.12 -20.40 12.92
C ASP A 189 -7.34 -20.81 12.08
N PHE A 190 -7.72 -19.99 11.09
CA PHE A 190 -8.77 -20.36 10.13
C PHE A 190 -8.35 -21.58 9.30
N ALA A 191 -7.10 -21.62 8.81
CA ALA A 191 -6.61 -22.72 8.00
C ALA A 191 -6.55 -24.06 8.78
N VAL A 192 -6.15 -24.01 10.03
CA VAL A 192 -6.14 -25.23 10.90
C VAL A 192 -7.55 -25.74 11.13
N LYS A 193 -8.51 -24.84 11.35
CA LYS A 193 -9.91 -25.20 11.62
C LYS A 193 -10.60 -25.79 10.38
N HIS A 194 -10.30 -25.28 9.19
CA HIS A 194 -10.99 -25.60 7.94
C HIS A 194 -10.10 -26.33 6.92
N LYS A 195 -9.13 -27.12 7.39
CA LYS A 195 -8.16 -27.85 6.56
C LYS A 195 -8.80 -28.87 5.60
N ASP A 196 -9.96 -29.39 5.98
CA ASP A 196 -10.65 -30.42 5.20
C ASP A 196 -11.58 -29.83 4.14
N GLU A 197 -11.97 -28.55 4.26
CA GLU A 197 -12.87 -27.84 3.36
C GLU A 197 -12.13 -27.07 2.27
N TYR A 198 -10.98 -26.45 2.59
CA TYR A 198 -10.25 -25.58 1.67
C TYR A 198 -8.77 -25.94 1.53
N ASN A 199 -8.15 -25.45 0.44
CA ASN A 199 -6.70 -25.46 0.26
C ASN A 199 -6.12 -24.09 0.68
N PHE A 200 -5.04 -24.09 1.46
CA PHE A 200 -4.46 -22.86 1.99
C PHE A 200 -3.09 -22.58 1.41
N PHE A 201 -2.85 -21.32 1.04
CA PHE A 201 -1.63 -20.86 0.42
C PHE A 201 -1.11 -19.60 1.10
N ILE A 202 0.20 -19.56 1.37
CA ILE A 202 0.89 -18.34 1.80
C ILE A 202 1.94 -18.00 0.75
N LEU A 203 1.83 -16.82 0.15
CA LEU A 203 2.84 -16.24 -0.71
C LEU A 203 3.58 -15.15 0.05
N SER A 204 4.84 -15.40 0.41
CA SER A 204 5.68 -14.47 1.14
C SER A 204 7.12 -14.50 0.67
N GLY A 205 7.81 -13.36 0.80
CA GLY A 205 9.24 -13.23 0.58
C GLY A 205 10.09 -13.47 1.83
N ASP A 206 9.46 -13.76 2.97
CA ASP A 206 10.16 -13.97 4.24
C ASP A 206 11.05 -15.21 4.18
N LYS A 207 12.23 -15.13 4.81
CA LYS A 207 13.22 -16.23 4.81
C LYS A 207 12.88 -17.32 5.83
N ASP A 208 12.25 -16.93 6.93
CA ASP A 208 11.88 -17.73 8.10
C ASP A 208 10.44 -18.27 8.05
N LEU A 209 9.88 -18.40 6.85
CA LEU A 209 8.49 -18.75 6.64
C LEU A 209 8.11 -20.11 7.28
N LYS A 210 8.96 -21.12 7.10
CA LYS A 210 8.75 -22.47 7.65
C LYS A 210 8.82 -22.53 9.19
N GLU A 211 9.58 -21.61 9.79
CA GLU A 211 9.69 -21.52 11.25
C GLU A 211 8.43 -20.88 11.85
N LYS A 212 7.85 -19.92 11.13
CA LYS A 212 6.63 -19.20 11.57
C LYS A 212 5.35 -19.99 11.31
N VAL A 213 5.34 -20.86 10.30
CA VAL A 213 4.15 -21.63 9.90
C VAL A 213 4.46 -23.10 10.03
N THR A 214 4.03 -23.69 11.16
CA THR A 214 4.24 -25.11 11.48
C THR A 214 3.12 -26.02 10.94
N ALA A 215 2.01 -25.46 10.52
CA ALA A 215 0.87 -26.20 9.97
C ALA A 215 1.20 -26.79 8.58
N THR A 216 1.41 -28.09 8.50
CA THR A 216 1.91 -28.82 7.32
C THR A 216 0.95 -28.83 6.13
N HIS A 217 -0.34 -28.58 6.33
CA HIS A 217 -1.38 -28.50 5.29
C HIS A 217 -1.43 -27.12 4.59
N ILE A 218 -0.65 -26.13 5.04
CA ILE A 218 -0.56 -24.82 4.40
C ILE A 218 0.59 -24.83 3.39
N ASN A 219 0.29 -24.55 2.14
CA ASN A 219 1.26 -24.48 1.06
C ASN A 219 2.04 -23.16 1.12
N LEU A 220 3.34 -23.23 1.39
CA LEU A 220 4.23 -22.09 1.49
C LEU A 220 4.96 -21.90 0.16
N ASN A 221 4.77 -20.73 -0.48
CA ASN A 221 5.31 -20.48 -1.81
C ASN A 221 5.94 -19.09 -1.91
N LYS A 222 6.92 -18.99 -2.80
CA LYS A 222 7.50 -17.72 -3.23
C LYS A 222 7.30 -17.60 -4.74
N VAL A 223 6.38 -16.75 -5.13
CA VAL A 223 5.99 -16.57 -6.54
C VAL A 223 6.31 -15.14 -6.97
N PRO A 224 6.97 -14.95 -8.12
CA PRO A 224 7.16 -13.62 -8.69
C PRO A 224 5.81 -12.95 -8.95
N ARG A 225 5.75 -11.63 -8.73
CA ARG A 225 4.48 -10.89 -8.78
C ARG A 225 3.71 -11.07 -10.10
N ASN A 226 4.41 -11.10 -11.22
CA ASN A 226 3.82 -11.30 -12.54
C ASN A 226 3.26 -12.70 -12.77
N ALA A 227 3.68 -13.69 -11.98
CA ALA A 227 3.18 -15.07 -12.06
C ALA A 227 2.04 -15.35 -11.06
N ILE A 228 1.71 -14.41 -10.15
CA ILE A 228 0.64 -14.61 -9.16
C ILE A 228 -0.72 -14.85 -9.81
N PRO A 229 -1.15 -14.14 -10.88
CA PRO A 229 -2.44 -14.43 -11.53
C PRO A 229 -2.55 -15.86 -12.07
N GLN A 230 -1.47 -16.39 -12.64
CA GLN A 230 -1.42 -17.77 -13.09
C GLN A 230 -1.48 -18.75 -11.91
N PHE A 231 -0.71 -18.49 -10.86
CA PHE A 231 -0.73 -19.29 -9.62
C PHE A 231 -2.15 -19.34 -9.00
N ILE A 232 -2.88 -18.22 -9.01
CA ILE A 232 -4.27 -18.14 -8.54
C ILE A 232 -5.16 -19.07 -9.35
N ALA A 233 -5.03 -19.07 -10.68
CA ALA A 233 -5.84 -19.90 -11.58
C ALA A 233 -5.52 -21.40 -11.40
N GLU A 234 -4.24 -21.76 -11.39
CA GLU A 234 -3.79 -23.16 -11.28
C GLU A 234 -4.16 -23.82 -9.96
N ASN A 235 -4.23 -23.04 -8.87
CA ASN A 235 -4.51 -23.54 -7.54
C ASN A 235 -5.98 -23.32 -7.09
N ASN A 236 -6.87 -23.02 -8.02
CA ASN A 236 -8.30 -22.80 -7.75
C ASN A 236 -8.55 -21.79 -6.61
N ILE A 237 -7.71 -20.75 -6.49
CA ILE A 237 -7.80 -19.77 -5.42
C ILE A 237 -8.99 -18.85 -5.66
N ALA A 238 -9.97 -18.90 -4.77
CA ALA A 238 -11.18 -18.08 -4.86
C ALA A 238 -11.08 -16.80 -4.04
N TYR A 239 -10.46 -16.86 -2.88
CA TYR A 239 -10.43 -15.76 -1.93
C TYR A 239 -9.02 -15.47 -1.41
N ALA A 240 -8.80 -14.22 -0.99
CA ALA A 240 -7.64 -13.84 -0.21
C ALA A 240 -8.05 -13.32 1.16
N PHE A 241 -7.11 -13.32 2.12
CA PHE A 241 -7.30 -12.75 3.43
C PHE A 241 -6.37 -11.57 3.66
N HIS A 242 -6.97 -10.43 3.99
CA HIS A 242 -6.31 -9.25 4.53
C HIS A 242 -6.53 -9.20 6.04
N THR A 243 -5.75 -9.96 6.78
CA THR A 243 -5.96 -10.30 8.18
C THR A 243 -5.56 -9.22 9.20
N ARG A 244 -5.23 -8.01 8.76
CA ARG A 244 -4.84 -6.95 9.67
C ARG A 244 -5.97 -6.60 10.62
N PRO A 245 -5.75 -6.67 11.95
CA PRO A 245 -6.73 -6.22 12.91
C PRO A 245 -6.92 -4.70 12.79
N ARG A 246 -8.13 -4.25 13.04
CA ARG A 246 -8.46 -2.83 12.98
C ARG A 246 -7.70 -2.06 14.08
N ASN A 247 -7.05 -0.99 13.70
CA ASN A 247 -6.37 -0.08 14.62
C ASN A 247 -6.33 1.35 14.03
N MET A 248 -5.97 2.32 14.86
CA MET A 248 -5.93 3.73 14.49
C MET A 248 -5.01 4.01 13.29
N TYR A 249 -3.87 3.32 13.16
CA TYR A 249 -2.94 3.51 12.04
C TYR A 249 -3.53 2.97 10.72
N ASP A 250 -4.08 1.76 10.76
CA ASP A 250 -4.66 1.13 9.56
C ASP A 250 -5.96 1.83 9.11
N ASP A 251 -6.64 2.55 10.01
CA ASP A 251 -7.76 3.45 9.66
C ASP A 251 -7.31 4.75 8.95
N LEU A 252 -6.01 5.04 8.89
CA LEU A 252 -5.45 6.22 8.22
C LEU A 252 -4.61 5.90 6.96
N THR A 253 -4.36 4.62 6.66
CA THR A 253 -3.47 4.23 5.57
C THR A 253 -4.05 3.13 4.70
N PHE A 254 -3.43 2.90 3.53
CA PHE A 254 -3.79 1.79 2.65
C PHE A 254 -2.70 0.74 2.58
N PRO A 255 -3.02 -0.53 2.85
CA PRO A 255 -2.11 -1.64 2.58
C PRO A 255 -1.99 -1.88 1.07
N ILE A 256 -0.76 -1.93 0.55
CA ILE A 256 -0.48 -2.13 -0.88
C ILE A 256 -1.11 -3.42 -1.41
N LYS A 257 -1.11 -4.49 -0.59
CA LYS A 257 -1.67 -5.80 -0.99
C LYS A 257 -3.14 -5.76 -1.41
N VAL A 258 -3.92 -4.80 -0.90
CA VAL A 258 -5.31 -4.61 -1.33
C VAL A 258 -5.38 -4.24 -2.81
N PHE A 259 -4.48 -3.36 -3.27
CA PHE A 259 -4.39 -3.00 -4.69
C PHE A 259 -3.84 -4.13 -5.55
N ASP A 260 -3.09 -5.08 -4.95
CA ASP A 260 -2.72 -6.32 -5.63
C ASP A 260 -3.93 -7.23 -5.81
N PHE A 261 -4.74 -7.43 -4.77
CA PHE A 261 -5.98 -8.20 -4.87
C PHE A 261 -6.93 -7.60 -5.92
N LEU A 262 -7.09 -6.28 -5.92
CA LEU A 262 -7.85 -5.59 -6.96
C LEU A 262 -7.28 -5.82 -8.36
N SER A 263 -5.96 -5.74 -8.52
CA SER A 263 -5.29 -5.97 -9.81
C SER A 263 -5.47 -7.40 -10.31
N PHE A 264 -5.48 -8.37 -9.40
CA PHE A 264 -5.72 -9.78 -9.70
C PHE A 264 -7.23 -10.12 -9.81
N GLN A 265 -8.11 -9.16 -9.54
CA GLN A 265 -9.55 -9.39 -9.38
C GLN A 265 -9.83 -10.53 -8.40
N LEU A 266 -9.09 -10.58 -7.29
CA LEU A 266 -9.21 -11.60 -6.26
C LEU A 266 -10.06 -11.08 -5.11
N PRO A 267 -11.29 -11.61 -4.90
CA PRO A 267 -12.11 -11.28 -3.75
C PRO A 267 -11.35 -11.54 -2.45
N PHE A 268 -11.48 -10.64 -1.49
CA PHE A 268 -10.71 -10.77 -0.25
C PHE A 268 -11.53 -10.38 0.98
N PHE A 269 -11.35 -11.15 2.03
CA PHE A 269 -11.86 -10.84 3.35
C PHE A 269 -10.98 -9.79 4.03
N SER A 270 -11.59 -8.88 4.75
CA SER A 270 -10.91 -7.84 5.52
C SER A 270 -11.78 -7.34 6.66
N GLU A 271 -11.13 -6.87 7.72
CA GLU A 271 -11.77 -5.97 8.68
C GLU A 271 -12.25 -4.68 7.99
N LYS A 272 -13.30 -4.06 8.53
CA LYS A 272 -13.92 -2.85 7.96
C LYS A 272 -13.12 -1.59 8.29
N HIS A 273 -11.87 -1.52 7.85
CA HIS A 273 -11.04 -0.31 7.96
C HIS A 273 -11.66 0.87 7.22
N VAL A 274 -11.51 2.08 7.76
CA VAL A 274 -12.10 3.29 7.16
C VAL A 274 -11.69 3.49 5.69
N PRO A 275 -10.39 3.37 5.29
CA PRO A 275 -10.01 3.52 3.90
C PRO A 275 -10.58 2.44 3.00
N LEU A 276 -10.68 1.19 3.47
CA LEU A 276 -11.25 0.09 2.70
C LEU A 276 -12.75 0.24 2.51
N LYS A 277 -13.47 0.70 3.55
CA LYS A 277 -14.89 1.05 3.43
C LYS A 277 -15.11 2.13 2.37
N ASN A 278 -14.27 3.15 2.33
CA ASN A 278 -14.35 4.22 1.34
C ASN A 278 -14.00 3.73 -0.08
N LEU A 279 -13.13 2.73 -0.21
CA LEU A 279 -12.69 2.17 -1.50
C LEU A 279 -13.68 1.15 -2.07
N LEU A 280 -14.18 0.22 -1.24
CA LEU A 280 -14.96 -0.96 -1.64
C LEU A 280 -16.47 -0.73 -1.50
N GLY A 281 -16.87 0.33 -0.80
CA GLY A 281 -18.27 0.54 -0.39
C GLY A 281 -18.55 -0.02 1.00
N ASN A 282 -19.57 0.55 1.65
CA ASN A 282 -19.94 0.18 3.01
C ASN A 282 -20.48 -1.26 3.11
N ASP A 283 -21.08 -1.73 2.02
CA ASP A 283 -21.79 -3.00 1.93
C ASP A 283 -20.99 -4.10 1.19
N TYR A 284 -19.66 -3.92 1.11
CA TYR A 284 -18.80 -4.95 0.53
C TYR A 284 -18.97 -6.26 1.31
N PRO A 285 -19.40 -7.37 0.64
CA PRO A 285 -19.93 -8.56 1.32
C PRO A 285 -18.88 -9.33 2.12
N LEU A 286 -17.59 -9.17 1.79
CA LEU A 286 -16.50 -9.88 2.45
C LEU A 286 -15.84 -9.09 3.58
N PHE A 287 -16.47 -8.02 4.07
CA PHE A 287 -16.08 -7.47 5.36
C PHE A 287 -16.48 -8.43 6.47
N ALA A 288 -15.51 -8.84 7.30
CA ALA A 288 -15.72 -9.73 8.42
C ALA A 288 -14.67 -9.49 9.52
N SER A 289 -15.00 -9.84 10.75
CA SER A 289 -14.02 -9.91 11.83
C SER A 289 -13.24 -11.23 11.78
N PHE A 290 -11.93 -11.16 11.86
CA PHE A 290 -11.08 -12.36 11.94
C PHE A 290 -11.11 -13.03 13.32
N ASP A 291 -11.73 -12.41 14.31
CA ASP A 291 -12.02 -13.06 15.60
C ASP A 291 -13.20 -14.03 15.50
N ASN A 292 -13.96 -14.00 14.39
CA ASN A 292 -15.12 -14.83 14.14
C ASN A 292 -14.95 -15.72 12.88
N ASN A 293 -14.21 -16.80 13.02
CA ASN A 293 -13.95 -17.74 11.92
C ASN A 293 -15.24 -18.35 11.33
N GLU A 294 -16.30 -18.53 12.14
CA GLU A 294 -17.57 -19.07 11.68
C GLU A 294 -18.29 -18.10 10.73
N GLU A 295 -18.25 -16.80 11.02
CA GLU A 295 -18.81 -15.79 10.12
C GLU A 295 -18.14 -15.84 8.73
N ILE A 296 -16.80 -15.95 8.70
CA ILE A 296 -16.04 -16.03 7.44
C ILE A 296 -16.40 -17.30 6.70
N PHE A 297 -16.45 -18.45 7.39
CA PHE A 297 -16.83 -19.73 6.82
C PHE A 297 -18.23 -19.67 6.20
N HIS A 298 -19.24 -19.20 6.96
CA HIS A 298 -20.60 -19.07 6.45
C HIS A 298 -20.71 -18.13 5.24
N LYS A 299 -19.94 -17.04 5.21
CA LYS A 299 -19.90 -16.15 4.04
C LYS A 299 -19.34 -16.84 2.81
N ILE A 300 -18.27 -17.64 2.95
CA ILE A 300 -17.70 -18.40 1.83
C ILE A 300 -18.72 -19.39 1.30
N GLU A 301 -19.38 -20.15 2.15
CA GLU A 301 -20.36 -21.19 1.79
C GLU A 301 -21.65 -20.60 1.20
N SER A 302 -22.02 -19.38 1.60
CA SER A 302 -23.25 -18.75 1.11
C SER A 302 -23.11 -18.14 -0.29
N ILE A 303 -21.91 -17.75 -0.72
CA ILE A 303 -21.68 -17.09 -1.99
C ILE A 303 -21.77 -18.09 -3.15
N LYS A 304 -22.80 -17.94 -3.98
CA LYS A 304 -23.01 -18.72 -5.19
C LYS A 304 -22.22 -18.15 -6.37
N LEU A 305 -22.14 -18.92 -7.44
CA LEU A 305 -21.40 -18.54 -8.65
C LEU A 305 -21.81 -17.16 -9.20
N LEU A 306 -23.10 -16.86 -9.24
CA LEU A 306 -23.61 -15.58 -9.76
C LEU A 306 -23.13 -14.41 -8.89
N GLU A 307 -23.30 -14.50 -7.60
CA GLU A 307 -22.84 -13.49 -6.64
C GLU A 307 -21.32 -13.31 -6.69
N TYR A 308 -20.58 -14.40 -6.88
CA TYR A 308 -19.14 -14.35 -7.08
C TYR A 308 -18.75 -13.61 -8.37
N GLN A 309 -19.49 -13.82 -9.46
CA GLN A 309 -19.28 -13.09 -10.72
C GLN A 309 -19.56 -11.58 -10.56
N GLU A 310 -20.65 -11.22 -9.87
CA GLU A 310 -20.96 -9.81 -9.54
C GLU A 310 -19.83 -9.17 -8.71
N LEU A 311 -19.30 -9.91 -7.75
CA LEU A 311 -18.15 -9.47 -6.93
C LEU A 311 -16.90 -9.23 -7.79
N LEU A 312 -16.61 -10.08 -8.78
CA LEU A 312 -15.50 -9.87 -9.71
C LEU A 312 -15.71 -8.61 -10.56
N LEU A 313 -16.93 -8.35 -11.03
CA LEU A 313 -17.26 -7.13 -11.79
C LEU A 313 -17.06 -5.88 -10.95
N LEU A 314 -17.50 -5.88 -9.69
CA LEU A 314 -17.27 -4.81 -8.73
C LEU A 314 -15.77 -4.54 -8.54
N LEU A 315 -14.98 -5.58 -8.27
CA LEU A 315 -13.53 -5.44 -8.05
C LEU A 315 -12.84 -4.94 -9.32
N LYS A 316 -13.25 -5.37 -10.50
CA LYS A 316 -12.71 -4.89 -11.78
C LYS A 316 -12.99 -3.41 -12.01
N GLU A 317 -14.19 -2.95 -11.72
CA GLU A 317 -14.55 -1.54 -11.81
C GLU A 317 -13.72 -0.70 -10.86
N ILE A 318 -13.61 -1.12 -9.60
CA ILE A 318 -12.78 -0.44 -8.59
C ILE A 318 -11.31 -0.42 -9.05
N ALA A 319 -10.79 -1.53 -9.57
CA ALA A 319 -9.42 -1.62 -10.06
C ALA A 319 -9.15 -0.63 -11.20
N LEU A 320 -10.03 -0.58 -12.20
CA LEU A 320 -9.93 0.34 -13.34
C LEU A 320 -10.03 1.82 -12.94
N ASN A 321 -10.78 2.10 -11.87
CA ASN A 321 -10.94 3.45 -11.34
C ASN A 321 -9.76 3.90 -10.45
N ASN A 322 -8.88 2.99 -10.05
CA ASN A 322 -7.79 3.25 -9.11
C ASN A 322 -6.40 2.92 -9.65
N THR A 323 -6.17 3.04 -10.95
CA THR A 323 -4.86 2.75 -11.57
C THR A 323 -3.78 3.79 -11.20
N TYR A 324 -2.50 3.40 -11.26
CA TYR A 324 -1.39 4.35 -11.11
C TYR A 324 -1.40 5.46 -12.17
N ASP A 325 -1.89 5.21 -13.40
CA ASP A 325 -2.09 6.25 -14.41
C ASP A 325 -3.11 7.31 -13.94
N LYS A 326 -4.22 6.89 -13.29
CA LYS A 326 -5.19 7.83 -12.70
C LYS A 326 -4.61 8.58 -11.51
N ARG A 327 -3.79 7.93 -10.66
CA ARG A 327 -3.07 8.59 -9.56
C ARG A 327 -2.09 9.64 -10.11
N TYR A 328 -1.39 9.33 -11.18
CA TYR A 328 -0.50 10.27 -11.86
C TYR A 328 -1.26 11.50 -12.39
N LYS A 329 -2.41 11.31 -13.04
CA LYS A 329 -3.25 12.42 -13.50
C LYS A 329 -3.69 13.30 -12.33
N LYS A 330 -4.22 12.69 -11.25
CA LYS A 330 -4.62 13.40 -10.02
C LYS A 330 -3.46 14.20 -9.41
N LEU A 331 -2.24 13.67 -9.45
CA LEU A 331 -1.05 14.37 -8.96
C LEU A 331 -0.73 15.62 -9.81
N LEU A 332 -0.95 15.60 -11.12
CA LEU A 332 -0.69 16.73 -12.00
C LEU A 332 -1.70 17.87 -11.83
N GLU A 333 -2.87 17.60 -11.29
CA GLU A 333 -3.95 18.57 -11.01
C GLU A 333 -3.68 19.39 -9.74
N GLN A 334 -2.76 18.92 -8.87
CA GLN A 334 -2.37 19.62 -7.64
C GLN A 334 -1.50 20.84 -7.96
#